data_0868f898b0482b48d3eddc278049a30c
#
_entry.id   0868f898b0482b48d3eddc278049a30c
#
_cell.length_a   1.000
_cell.length_b   1.000
_cell.length_c   1.000
_cell.angle_alpha   90.00
_cell.angle_beta   90.00
_cell.angle_gamma   90.00
#
_symmetry.space_group_name_H-M   'P 1'
#
loop_
_entity.id
_entity.type
_entity.pdbx_description
1 polymer ?
#
loop_
_entity_poly.entity_id
_entity_poly.type
_entity_poly.pdbx_seq_one_letter_code
_entity_poly.pdbx_strand_id
1 'polypeptide(L)'
;IVYRKGTGNYLRGQAWGRETGIYVVPSAGGKPTLVTDDGALPQFGAAGDRVYLMRYGDEDKRSLVSLTLAGADLRTHATSEAATEFRLSPDGRWLAFTERWNVFVTPFVPTGKAVEVGPKASAVPVARVSKDAGEGLHWSGDARSLHWSLGPELFSRDLKEAFAFVAGA
;
A
#
# COMPACT_ATOMS: atom_id res chain seq x y z
N ILE A 1 1.86 13.00 -10.16
CA ILE A 1 0.64 12.19 -9.92
C ILE A 1 0.92 10.75 -10.33
N VAL A 2 0.54 9.78 -9.50
CA VAL A 2 0.53 8.36 -9.86
C VAL A 2 -0.90 7.86 -9.87
N TYR A 3 -1.25 7.02 -10.84
CA TYR A 3 -2.60 6.48 -10.96
C TYR A 3 -2.61 5.12 -11.69
N ARG A 4 -3.69 4.37 -11.48
CA ARG A 4 -3.98 3.16 -12.26
C ARG A 4 -4.96 3.52 -13.38
N LYS A 5 -4.56 3.25 -14.62
CA LYS A 5 -5.45 3.30 -15.77
C LYS A 5 -6.13 1.95 -15.91
N GLY A 6 -7.41 1.91 -15.67
CA GLY A 6 -8.26 0.74 -15.86
C GLY A 6 -8.88 0.71 -17.25
N THR A 7 -9.96 -0.05 -17.37
CA THR A 7 -10.63 -0.31 -18.67
C THR A 7 -11.42 0.87 -19.23
N GLY A 8 -11.63 1.91 -18.47
CA GLY A 8 -12.44 3.07 -18.85
C GLY A 8 -13.94 2.80 -18.95
N ASN A 9 -14.38 1.55 -18.86
CA ASN A 9 -15.79 1.17 -18.87
C ASN A 9 -16.05 0.06 -17.87
N TYR A 10 -16.75 0.37 -16.81
CA TYR A 10 -17.08 -0.53 -15.72
C TYR A 10 -17.84 -1.80 -16.19
N LEU A 11 -18.65 -1.68 -17.24
CA LEU A 11 -19.46 -2.78 -17.76
C LEU A 11 -18.68 -3.75 -18.66
N ARG A 12 -17.53 -3.34 -19.19
CA ARG A 12 -16.77 -4.16 -20.16
C ARG A 12 -15.69 -5.03 -19.54
N GLY A 13 -15.44 -4.95 -18.24
CA GLY A 13 -14.41 -5.71 -17.58
C GLY A 13 -12.97 -5.35 -18.03
N GLN A 14 -11.98 -5.94 -17.38
CA GLN A 14 -10.55 -5.62 -17.61
C GLN A 14 -10.03 -6.09 -18.97
N ALA A 15 -10.57 -7.17 -19.54
CA ALA A 15 -10.14 -7.73 -20.82
C ALA A 15 -10.25 -6.78 -22.03
N TRP A 16 -11.03 -5.73 -21.92
CA TRP A 16 -11.27 -4.76 -23.00
C TRP A 16 -10.55 -3.41 -22.77
N GLY A 17 -9.74 -3.32 -21.73
CA GLY A 17 -8.95 -2.13 -21.48
C GLY A 17 -7.79 -2.01 -22.46
N ARG A 18 -7.59 -0.80 -23.01
CA ARG A 18 -6.41 -0.50 -23.82
C ARG A 18 -5.40 0.25 -22.96
N GLU A 19 -4.13 -0.17 -23.05
CA GLU A 19 -3.01 0.47 -22.34
C GLU A 19 -3.31 0.59 -20.83
N THR A 20 -3.85 -0.47 -20.24
CA THR A 20 -4.05 -0.53 -18.79
C THR A 20 -2.72 -0.59 -18.07
N GLY A 21 -2.66 -0.11 -16.82
CA GLY A 21 -1.43 -0.15 -16.03
C GLY A 21 -1.33 0.99 -15.02
N ILE A 22 -0.17 1.07 -14.41
CA ILE A 22 0.21 2.12 -13.48
C ILE A 22 1.03 3.17 -14.22
N TYR A 23 0.62 4.41 -14.13
CA TYR A 23 1.22 5.54 -14.82
C TYR A 23 1.63 6.64 -13.85
N VAL A 24 2.68 7.35 -14.20
CA VAL A 24 3.04 8.62 -13.58
C VAL A 24 2.90 9.76 -14.60
N VAL A 25 2.48 10.92 -14.11
CA VAL A 25 2.39 12.14 -14.89
C VAL A 25 2.82 13.33 -14.02
N PRO A 26 3.58 14.31 -14.55
CA PRO A 26 3.91 15.52 -13.81
C PRO A 26 2.65 16.25 -13.33
N SER A 27 2.70 16.91 -12.17
CA SER A 27 1.57 17.68 -11.64
C SER A 27 1.18 18.87 -12.52
N ALA A 28 2.15 19.42 -13.25
CA ALA A 28 1.93 20.47 -14.24
C ALA A 28 1.32 19.97 -15.57
N GLY A 29 1.03 18.69 -15.67
CA GLY A 29 0.55 18.06 -16.91
C GLY A 29 1.69 17.51 -17.78
N GLY A 30 1.33 16.96 -18.93
CA GLY A 30 2.26 16.36 -19.86
C GLY A 30 1.88 14.93 -20.23
N LYS A 31 2.78 14.25 -20.94
CA LYS A 31 2.55 12.86 -21.37
C LYS A 31 2.76 11.90 -20.20
N PRO A 32 1.79 11.04 -19.87
CA PRO A 32 1.97 10.00 -18.89
C PRO A 32 3.03 8.97 -19.30
N THR A 33 3.81 8.51 -18.34
CA THR A 33 4.79 7.43 -18.50
C THR A 33 4.25 6.16 -17.84
N LEU A 34 4.25 5.04 -18.56
CA LEU A 34 3.90 3.73 -18.00
C LEU A 34 5.02 3.27 -17.07
N VAL A 35 4.65 2.93 -15.83
CA VAL A 35 5.55 2.33 -14.84
C VAL A 35 5.50 0.80 -14.93
N THR A 36 4.30 0.25 -15.00
CA THR A 36 4.06 -1.20 -15.15
C THR A 36 2.62 -1.44 -15.61
N ASP A 37 2.40 -2.51 -16.34
CA ASP A 37 1.07 -2.99 -16.76
C ASP A 37 0.35 -3.80 -15.68
N ASP A 38 1.07 -4.24 -14.64
CA ASP A 38 0.57 -5.07 -13.56
C ASP A 38 0.59 -4.35 -12.20
N GLY A 39 -0.40 -4.67 -11.36
CA GLY A 39 -0.52 -4.21 -9.98
C GLY A 39 -1.69 -3.29 -9.71
N ALA A 40 -1.84 -2.95 -8.43
CA ALA A 40 -2.94 -2.14 -7.90
C ALA A 40 -2.47 -1.19 -6.80
N LEU A 41 -3.34 -0.23 -6.45
CA LEU A 41 -3.17 0.68 -5.32
C LEU A 41 -1.82 1.42 -5.33
N PRO A 42 -1.44 2.10 -6.44
CA PRO A 42 -0.16 2.77 -6.54
C PRO A 42 -0.07 3.96 -5.58
N GLN A 43 1.12 4.18 -5.03
CA GLN A 43 1.45 5.31 -4.17
C GLN A 43 2.93 5.69 -4.34
N PHE A 44 3.27 6.94 -4.06
CA PHE A 44 4.67 7.33 -3.98
C PHE A 44 5.29 6.87 -2.66
N GLY A 45 6.57 6.54 -2.68
CA GLY A 45 7.38 6.46 -1.46
C GLY A 45 7.73 7.85 -0.92
N ALA A 46 8.26 7.91 0.30
CA ALA A 46 8.60 9.16 1.00
C ALA A 46 9.59 10.05 0.20
N ALA A 47 10.53 9.46 -0.51
CA ALA A 47 11.48 10.21 -1.35
C ALA A 47 10.91 10.66 -2.70
N GLY A 48 9.73 10.16 -3.09
CA GLY A 48 9.08 10.49 -4.37
C GLY A 48 9.76 9.92 -5.63
N ASP A 49 10.79 9.12 -5.47
CA ASP A 49 11.61 8.55 -6.56
C ASP A 49 11.13 7.17 -7.02
N ARG A 50 10.25 6.54 -6.26
CA ARG A 50 9.69 5.21 -6.52
C ARG A 50 8.17 5.20 -6.38
N VAL A 51 7.56 4.33 -7.18
CA VAL A 51 6.15 3.96 -7.06
C VAL A 51 6.08 2.64 -6.34
N TYR A 52 5.35 2.62 -5.23
CA TYR A 52 4.97 1.41 -4.51
C TYR A 52 3.58 0.98 -4.94
N LEU A 53 3.38 -0.31 -5.06
CA LEU A 53 2.10 -0.88 -5.49
C LEU A 53 1.93 -2.31 -4.96
N MET A 54 0.72 -2.78 -4.94
CA MET A 54 0.41 -4.16 -4.59
C MET A 54 0.38 -5.02 -5.85
N ARG A 55 1.04 -6.18 -5.81
CA ARG A 55 0.93 -7.24 -6.81
C ARG A 55 0.21 -8.46 -6.26
N TYR A 56 -0.51 -9.11 -7.15
CA TYR A 56 -1.17 -10.38 -6.91
C TYR A 56 -0.23 -11.49 -7.36
N GLY A 57 0.10 -12.41 -6.47
CA GLY A 57 0.89 -13.61 -6.74
C GLY A 57 -0.01 -14.85 -6.83
N ASP A 58 0.63 -16.01 -6.95
CA ASP A 58 -0.04 -17.30 -6.90
C ASP A 58 -0.63 -17.56 -5.52
N GLU A 59 -1.65 -18.42 -5.45
CA GLU A 59 -2.27 -18.89 -4.20
C GLU A 59 -2.72 -17.75 -3.26
N ASP A 60 -3.32 -16.70 -3.84
CA ASP A 60 -3.77 -15.52 -3.09
C ASP A 60 -2.69 -14.69 -2.38
N LYS A 61 -1.42 -15.00 -2.55
CA LYS A 61 -0.34 -14.18 -2.01
C LYS A 61 -0.36 -12.77 -2.58
N ARG A 62 -0.08 -11.81 -1.73
CA ARG A 62 0.02 -10.39 -2.08
C ARG A 62 1.41 -9.88 -1.74
N SER A 63 1.91 -9.01 -2.57
CA SER A 63 3.22 -8.39 -2.36
C SER A 63 3.15 -6.89 -2.46
N LEU A 64 3.79 -6.20 -1.54
CA LEU A 64 4.14 -4.79 -1.69
C LEU A 64 5.45 -4.71 -2.47
N VAL A 65 5.41 -4.17 -3.65
CA VAL A 65 6.59 -3.98 -4.50
C VAL A 65 6.81 -2.51 -4.81
N SER A 66 8.02 -2.16 -5.26
CA SER A 66 8.28 -0.84 -5.80
C SER A 66 9.10 -0.89 -7.07
N LEU A 67 8.90 0.12 -7.93
CA LEU A 67 9.70 0.38 -9.13
C LEU A 67 10.13 1.85 -9.15
N THR A 68 11.17 2.16 -9.92
CA THR A 68 11.48 3.56 -10.25
C THR A 68 10.35 4.17 -11.07
N LEU A 69 10.32 5.49 -11.21
CA LEU A 69 9.32 6.19 -12.04
C LEU A 69 9.39 5.79 -13.52
N ALA A 70 10.52 5.23 -13.96
CA ALA A 70 10.72 4.69 -15.31
C ALA A 70 10.31 3.21 -15.44
N GLY A 71 9.77 2.58 -14.39
CA GLY A 71 9.35 1.18 -14.42
C GLY A 71 10.49 0.15 -14.29
N ALA A 72 11.65 0.57 -13.83
CA ALA A 72 12.82 -0.31 -13.65
C ALA A 72 13.04 -0.65 -12.16
N ASP A 73 14.02 -1.54 -11.89
CA ASP A 73 14.50 -1.89 -10.55
C ASP A 73 13.34 -2.33 -9.62
N LEU A 74 12.64 -3.38 -10.04
CA LEU A 74 11.58 -4.00 -9.22
C LEU A 74 12.15 -4.54 -7.92
N ARG A 75 11.59 -4.11 -6.79
CA ARG A 75 11.93 -4.59 -5.45
C ARG A 75 10.69 -5.05 -4.72
N THR A 76 10.77 -6.20 -4.06
CA THR A 76 9.72 -6.70 -3.17
C THR A 76 10.08 -6.35 -1.73
N HIS A 77 9.15 -5.73 -1.01
CA HIS A 77 9.37 -5.23 0.35
C HIS A 77 8.62 -6.04 1.41
N ALA A 78 7.37 -6.38 1.12
CA ALA A 78 6.55 -7.18 2.02
C ALA A 78 5.73 -8.20 1.24
N THR A 79 5.40 -9.30 1.90
CA THR A 79 4.47 -10.33 1.41
C THR A 79 3.42 -10.61 2.47
N SER A 80 2.21 -10.98 2.07
CA SER A 80 1.14 -11.44 2.94
C SER A 80 0.33 -12.52 2.23
N GLU A 81 -0.20 -13.47 2.99
CA GLU A 81 -1.07 -14.52 2.46
C GLU A 81 -2.42 -13.99 1.99
N ALA A 82 -2.96 -12.97 2.65
CA ALA A 82 -4.34 -12.55 2.42
C ALA A 82 -4.56 -11.03 2.58
N ALA A 83 -3.52 -10.21 2.43
CA ALA A 83 -3.71 -8.77 2.46
C ALA A 83 -4.52 -8.29 1.27
N THR A 84 -5.44 -7.36 1.50
CA THR A 84 -6.26 -6.74 0.45
C THR A 84 -5.81 -5.32 0.11
N GLU A 85 -5.01 -4.72 0.98
CA GLU A 85 -4.49 -3.37 0.81
C GLU A 85 -3.16 -3.19 1.55
N PHE A 86 -2.23 -2.43 0.95
CA PHE A 86 -1.00 -1.96 1.57
C PHE A 86 -0.90 -0.44 1.42
N ARG A 87 -0.60 0.27 2.52
CA ARG A 87 -0.38 1.73 2.53
C ARG A 87 0.85 2.09 3.33
N LEU A 88 1.82 2.71 2.66
CA LEU A 88 2.97 3.32 3.33
C LEU A 88 2.59 4.67 3.93
N SER A 89 3.14 4.96 5.10
CA SER A 89 3.04 6.31 5.66
C SER A 89 3.82 7.32 4.80
N PRO A 90 3.43 8.61 4.78
CA PRO A 90 4.11 9.65 4.02
C PRO A 90 5.60 9.80 4.36
N ASP A 91 5.99 9.52 5.59
CA ASP A 91 7.38 9.54 6.06
C ASP A 91 8.17 8.25 5.76
N GLY A 92 7.49 7.22 5.22
CA GLY A 92 8.07 5.94 4.84
C GLY A 92 8.47 5.03 6.01
N ARG A 93 8.04 5.33 7.24
CA ARG A 93 8.42 4.53 8.43
C ARG A 93 7.45 3.43 8.79
N TRP A 94 6.21 3.51 8.31
CA TRP A 94 5.14 2.61 8.67
C TRP A 94 4.49 1.99 7.44
N LEU A 95 4.07 0.74 7.58
CA LEU A 95 3.23 0.03 6.62
C LEU A 95 1.91 -0.32 7.30
N ALA A 96 0.81 0.23 6.79
CA ALA A 96 -0.53 -0.23 7.12
C ALA A 96 -0.99 -1.26 6.10
N PHE A 97 -1.74 -2.26 6.54
CA PHE A 97 -2.34 -3.25 5.67
C PHE A 97 -3.66 -3.76 6.22
N THR A 98 -4.53 -4.18 5.33
CA THR A 98 -5.78 -4.87 5.69
C THR A 98 -5.65 -6.34 5.37
N GLU A 99 -5.87 -7.21 6.35
CA GLU A 99 -5.92 -8.65 6.17
C GLU A 99 -7.13 -9.23 6.90
N ARG A 100 -7.91 -10.07 6.21
CA ARG A 100 -9.14 -10.66 6.75
C ARG A 100 -10.03 -9.61 7.42
N TRP A 101 -10.24 -8.50 6.70
CA TRP A 101 -11.01 -7.30 7.07
C TRP A 101 -10.42 -6.44 8.18
N ASN A 102 -9.44 -6.90 8.94
CA ASN A 102 -8.86 -6.08 10.00
C ASN A 102 -7.70 -5.23 9.51
N VAL A 103 -7.54 -4.08 10.14
CA VAL A 103 -6.46 -3.12 9.88
C VAL A 103 -5.30 -3.36 10.84
N PHE A 104 -4.12 -3.49 10.27
CA PHE A 104 -2.86 -3.70 10.97
C PHE A 104 -1.84 -2.64 10.57
N VAL A 105 -0.89 -2.39 11.47
CA VAL A 105 0.27 -1.52 11.21
C VAL A 105 1.54 -2.23 11.69
N THR A 106 2.62 -2.01 10.96
CA THR A 106 3.96 -2.52 11.27
C THR A 106 5.02 -1.46 10.91
N PRO A 107 6.18 -1.40 11.59
CA PRO A 107 7.30 -0.62 11.11
C PRO A 107 7.72 -1.06 9.69
N PHE A 108 8.04 -0.10 8.85
CA PHE A 108 8.53 -0.36 7.50
C PHE A 108 10.01 -0.02 7.41
N VAL A 109 10.84 -1.05 7.25
CA VAL A 109 12.29 -0.91 7.08
C VAL A 109 12.69 -1.63 5.79
N PRO A 110 13.12 -0.89 4.76
CA PRO A 110 13.61 -1.51 3.52
C PRO A 110 14.93 -2.26 3.77
N THR A 111 14.87 -3.56 3.97
CA THR A 111 16.03 -4.42 4.29
C THR A 111 16.68 -5.04 3.07
N GLY A 112 16.17 -4.76 1.87
CA GLY A 112 16.58 -5.43 0.63
C GLY A 112 16.05 -6.86 0.47
N LYS A 113 15.31 -7.37 1.45
CA LYS A 113 14.59 -8.64 1.41
C LYS A 113 13.12 -8.42 1.73
N ALA A 114 12.25 -9.19 1.11
CA ALA A 114 10.84 -9.18 1.43
C ALA A 114 10.61 -9.68 2.86
N VAL A 115 9.77 -9.00 3.62
CA VAL A 115 9.35 -9.38 4.97
C VAL A 115 7.91 -9.90 4.89
N GLU A 116 7.67 -11.07 5.45
CA GLU A 116 6.30 -11.56 5.59
C GLU A 116 5.59 -10.77 6.70
N VAL A 117 4.43 -10.20 6.35
CA VAL A 117 3.57 -9.45 7.27
C VAL A 117 2.21 -10.12 7.36
N GLY A 118 1.63 -10.08 8.55
CA GLY A 118 0.33 -10.69 8.83
C GLY A 118 0.07 -10.73 10.33
N PRO A 119 -1.15 -11.13 10.77
CA PRO A 119 -1.50 -11.18 12.19
C PRO A 119 -0.63 -12.13 13.03
N LYS A 120 0.00 -13.11 12.37
CA LYS A 120 0.87 -14.11 13.01
C LYS A 120 2.35 -13.92 12.66
N ALA A 121 2.70 -12.87 11.94
CA ALA A 121 4.09 -12.61 11.59
C ALA A 121 4.93 -12.38 12.84
N SER A 122 6.11 -12.99 12.89
CA SER A 122 7.05 -12.87 14.00
C SER A 122 8.31 -12.10 13.64
N ALA A 123 8.55 -11.83 12.35
CA ALA A 123 9.75 -11.14 11.88
C ALA A 123 9.75 -9.64 12.20
N VAL A 124 8.57 -9.05 12.33
CA VAL A 124 8.36 -7.64 12.66
C VAL A 124 7.20 -7.49 13.64
N PRO A 125 7.20 -6.49 14.53
CA PRO A 125 6.06 -6.23 15.39
C PRO A 125 4.86 -5.79 14.54
N VAL A 126 3.71 -6.42 14.73
CA VAL A 126 2.46 -6.09 14.06
C VAL A 126 1.41 -5.73 15.10
N ALA A 127 0.79 -4.56 14.96
CA ALA A 127 -0.30 -4.13 15.82
C ALA A 127 -1.61 -4.12 15.03
N ARG A 128 -2.65 -4.76 15.58
CA ARG A 128 -4.02 -4.58 15.09
C ARG A 128 -4.55 -3.26 15.61
N VAL A 129 -5.01 -2.39 14.72
CA VAL A 129 -5.51 -1.06 15.07
C VAL A 129 -7.03 -0.94 14.94
N SER A 130 -7.67 -1.73 14.11
CA SER A 130 -9.12 -1.80 14.04
C SER A 130 -9.71 -2.67 15.15
N LYS A 131 -10.87 -2.30 15.64
CA LYS A 131 -11.68 -3.14 16.56
C LYS A 131 -12.39 -4.23 15.78
N ASP A 132 -13.08 -3.84 14.73
CA ASP A 132 -13.92 -4.73 13.92
C ASP A 132 -13.25 -4.93 12.53
N ALA A 133 -13.64 -4.17 11.54
CA ALA A 133 -13.13 -4.24 10.18
C ALA A 133 -12.66 -2.86 9.71
N GLY A 134 -12.08 -2.80 8.51
CA GLY A 134 -11.72 -1.53 7.87
C GLY A 134 -11.20 -1.72 6.46
N GLU A 135 -11.47 -0.73 5.63
CA GLU A 135 -11.05 -0.64 4.24
C GLU A 135 -10.72 0.81 3.87
N GLY A 136 -10.07 1.02 2.73
CA GLY A 136 -9.74 2.35 2.25
C GLY A 136 -8.74 3.06 3.16
N LEU A 137 -7.64 2.40 3.46
CA LEU A 137 -6.60 2.92 4.36
C LEU A 137 -5.97 4.19 3.80
N HIS A 138 -5.82 5.20 4.63
CA HIS A 138 -5.00 6.36 4.33
C HIS A 138 -4.36 6.98 5.57
N TRP A 139 -3.21 7.57 5.37
CA TRP A 139 -2.44 8.23 6.41
C TRP A 139 -2.76 9.71 6.47
N SER A 140 -2.73 10.29 7.68
CA SER A 140 -2.60 11.74 7.80
C SER A 140 -1.30 12.23 7.16
N GLY A 141 -1.29 13.47 6.65
CA GLY A 141 -0.11 14.01 5.95
C GLY A 141 1.15 14.10 6.83
N ASP A 142 1.00 14.15 8.14
CA ASP A 142 2.09 14.15 9.12
C ASP A 142 2.51 12.74 9.60
N ALA A 143 1.93 11.68 9.00
CA ALA A 143 2.17 10.29 9.33
C ALA A 143 1.84 9.87 10.79
N ARG A 144 1.09 10.68 11.54
CA ARG A 144 0.78 10.40 12.95
C ARG A 144 -0.46 9.54 13.14
N SER A 145 -1.40 9.64 12.21
CA SER A 145 -2.67 8.93 12.31
C SER A 145 -2.98 8.13 11.06
N LEU A 146 -3.55 6.95 11.27
CA LEU A 146 -4.11 6.11 10.23
C LEU A 146 -5.64 6.22 10.26
N HIS A 147 -6.24 6.33 9.09
CA HIS A 147 -7.68 6.41 8.89
C HIS A 147 -8.16 5.25 8.03
N TRP A 148 -9.36 4.77 8.29
CA TRP A 148 -10.04 3.75 7.48
C TRP A 148 -11.56 3.92 7.59
N SER A 149 -12.29 3.30 6.70
CA SER A 149 -13.76 3.27 6.71
C SER A 149 -14.29 1.89 7.05
N LEU A 150 -15.49 1.84 7.61
CA LEU A 150 -16.30 0.66 7.74
C LEU A 150 -17.76 1.06 7.47
N GLY A 151 -18.27 0.70 6.30
CA GLY A 151 -19.54 1.21 5.82
C GLY A 151 -19.54 2.74 5.74
N PRO A 152 -20.51 3.44 6.35
CA PRO A 152 -20.60 4.90 6.33
C PRO A 152 -19.70 5.60 7.37
N GLU A 153 -19.02 4.85 8.23
CA GLU A 153 -18.24 5.40 9.35
C GLU A 153 -16.77 5.53 8.98
N LEU A 154 -16.16 6.63 9.44
CA LEU A 154 -14.73 6.91 9.34
C LEU A 154 -14.07 6.74 10.71
N PHE A 155 -13.04 5.92 10.76
CA PHE A 155 -12.24 5.68 11.95
C PHE A 155 -10.86 6.31 11.82
N SER A 156 -10.28 6.66 12.97
CA SER A 156 -8.95 7.23 13.07
C SER A 156 -8.23 6.68 14.29
N ARG A 157 -6.94 6.41 14.15
CA ARG A 157 -6.08 5.99 15.26
C ARG A 157 -4.73 6.68 15.23
N ASP A 158 -4.34 7.25 16.36
CA ASP A 158 -2.99 7.76 16.55
C ASP A 158 -2.02 6.58 16.79
N LEU A 159 -0.86 6.61 16.13
CA LEU A 159 0.13 5.53 16.24
C LEU A 159 0.86 5.47 17.59
N LYS A 160 0.98 6.56 18.31
CA LYS A 160 1.60 6.55 19.64
C LYS A 160 0.95 5.57 20.60
N GLU A 161 -0.37 5.43 20.50
CA GLU A 161 -1.11 4.47 21.30
C GLU A 161 -0.94 3.02 20.79
N ALA A 162 -0.76 2.83 19.49
CA ALA A 162 -0.65 1.51 18.89
C ALA A 162 0.70 0.83 19.17
N PHE A 163 1.77 1.60 19.38
CA PHE A 163 3.14 1.12 19.56
C PHE A 163 3.78 1.63 20.85
N ALA A 164 3.02 1.88 21.90
CA ALA A 164 3.52 2.33 23.20
C ALA A 164 4.57 1.37 23.84
N PHE A 165 4.69 0.14 23.32
CA PHE A 165 5.69 -0.84 23.74
C PHE A 165 7.02 -0.73 22.96
N VAL A 166 7.10 0.07 21.91
CA VAL A 166 8.34 0.30 21.18
C VAL A 166 9.07 1.48 21.80
N ALA A 167 10.20 1.22 22.44
CA ALA A 167 10.99 2.27 23.09
C ALA A 167 11.38 3.35 22.06
N GLY A 168 11.04 4.61 22.34
CA GLY A 168 11.34 5.75 21.49
C GLY A 168 10.29 6.02 20.38
N ALA A 169 9.11 5.41 20.46
CA ALA A 169 7.98 5.74 19.59
C ALA A 169 7.30 7.05 20.00
#